data_a57073b7eedf0baf1f3343872afaebfe
#
_entry.id   a57073b7eedf0baf1f3343872afaebfe
#
_cell.length_a   1.000
_cell.length_b   1.000
_cell.length_c   1.000
_cell.angle_alpha   90.00
_cell.angle_beta   90.00
_cell.angle_gamma   90.00
#
_symmetry.space_group_name_H-M   'P 1'
#
loop_
_entity.id
_entity.type
_entity.pdbx_description
1 polymer ?
#
loop_
_entity_poly.entity_id
_entity_poly.type
_entity_poly.pdbx_seq_one_letter_code
_entity_poly.pdbx_strand_id
1 'polypeptide(L)'
;MSTFYITTPIYYANSLPHLGHLYTTIVADAVHRYKQQRGFDVFFLTGTDEHGVNIQRAAEKAGKTPKEQVDLISNELKRMFSDFGLDPANGGYDIFMRTTEPFHYQG
;
A
#
# COMPACT_ATOMS: atom_id res chain seq x y z
N MET A 1 -9.56 15.79 -20.99
CA MET A 1 -9.90 15.14 -19.73
C MET A 1 -8.85 15.48 -18.68
N SER A 2 -9.29 15.91 -17.52
CA SER A 2 -8.35 16.26 -16.44
C SER A 2 -7.80 15.02 -15.75
N THR A 3 -6.56 15.10 -15.34
CA THR A 3 -5.89 14.03 -14.60
C THR A 3 -5.92 14.34 -13.10
N PHE A 4 -6.16 13.33 -12.29
CA PHE A 4 -6.15 13.45 -10.83
C PHE A 4 -5.27 12.33 -10.26
N TYR A 5 -4.32 12.71 -9.42
CA TYR A 5 -3.41 11.77 -8.78
C TYR A 5 -3.69 11.71 -7.29
N ILE A 6 -3.84 10.51 -6.75
CA ILE A 6 -4.06 10.31 -5.33
C ILE A 6 -3.13 9.23 -4.80
N THR A 7 -2.60 9.46 -3.61
CA THR A 7 -1.75 8.48 -2.93
C THR A 7 -2.09 8.44 -1.45
N THR A 8 -1.96 7.25 -0.85
CA THR A 8 -1.90 7.14 0.60
C THR A 8 -0.47 7.38 1.05
N PRO A 9 -0.23 7.69 2.34
CA PRO A 9 1.11 7.48 2.89
C PRO A 9 1.51 6.03 2.67
N ILE A 10 2.77 5.79 2.31
CA ILE A 10 3.26 4.42 2.26
C ILE A 10 3.41 3.91 3.68
N TYR A 11 2.92 2.71 3.92
CA TYR A 11 2.81 2.17 5.27
C TYR A 11 4.10 1.50 5.72
N TYR A 12 4.48 1.72 6.97
CA TYR A 12 5.69 1.12 7.53
C TYR A 12 5.48 -0.38 7.74
N ALA A 13 6.38 -1.18 7.18
CA ALA A 13 6.28 -2.65 7.24
C ALA A 13 6.94 -3.23 8.49
N ASN A 14 6.76 -2.59 9.65
CA ASN A 14 7.35 -3.03 10.92
C ASN A 14 6.39 -3.84 11.78
N SER A 15 5.12 -3.87 11.45
CA SER A 15 4.10 -4.64 12.17
C SER A 15 2.99 -5.08 11.23
N LEU A 16 2.16 -6.00 11.68
CA LEU A 16 1.01 -6.45 10.90
C LEU A 16 0.03 -5.30 10.64
N PRO A 17 -0.68 -5.31 9.50
CA PRO A 17 -1.68 -4.29 9.20
C PRO A 17 -2.75 -4.19 10.27
N HIS A 18 -3.26 -3.01 10.47
CA HIS A 18 -4.32 -2.75 11.44
C HIS A 18 -5.38 -1.83 10.84
N LEU A 19 -6.41 -1.55 11.64
CA LEU A 19 -7.58 -0.79 11.20
C LEU A 19 -7.23 0.60 10.67
N GLY A 20 -6.19 1.24 11.20
CA GLY A 20 -5.74 2.55 10.71
C GLY A 20 -5.29 2.51 9.26
N HIS A 21 -4.58 1.45 8.84
CA HIS A 21 -4.17 1.27 7.44
C HIS A 21 -5.41 1.15 6.54
N LEU A 22 -6.37 0.36 6.96
CA LEU A 22 -7.60 0.16 6.21
C LEU A 22 -8.40 1.45 6.09
N TYR A 23 -8.54 2.19 7.18
CA TYR A 23 -9.30 3.45 7.19
C TYR A 23 -8.71 4.46 6.22
N THR A 24 -7.40 4.68 6.27
CA THR A 24 -6.72 5.63 5.37
C THR A 24 -6.92 5.24 3.91
N THR A 25 -6.80 3.96 3.60
CA THR A 25 -6.94 3.46 2.23
C THR A 25 -8.39 3.56 1.75
N ILE A 26 -9.37 3.31 2.61
CA ILE A 26 -10.79 3.46 2.27
C ILE A 26 -11.10 4.91 1.93
N VAL A 27 -10.60 5.88 2.70
CA VAL A 27 -10.81 7.30 2.42
C VAL A 27 -10.22 7.68 1.07
N ALA A 28 -8.97 7.26 0.79
CA ALA A 28 -8.33 7.52 -0.50
C ALA A 28 -9.09 6.87 -1.65
N ASP A 29 -9.56 5.63 -1.46
CA ASP A 29 -10.33 4.91 -2.47
C ASP A 29 -11.67 5.60 -2.75
N ALA A 30 -12.33 6.12 -1.75
CA ALA A 30 -13.59 6.85 -1.94
C ALA A 30 -13.38 8.08 -2.81
N VAL A 31 -12.31 8.84 -2.58
CA VAL A 31 -11.96 10.00 -3.41
C VAL A 31 -11.62 9.56 -4.83
N HIS A 32 -10.86 8.47 -4.99
CA HIS A 32 -10.49 7.88 -6.27
C HIS A 32 -11.73 7.56 -7.11
N ARG A 33 -12.68 6.82 -6.53
CA ARG A 33 -13.92 6.42 -7.24
C ARG A 33 -14.80 7.62 -7.55
N TYR A 34 -14.89 8.58 -6.62
CA TYR A 34 -15.66 9.80 -6.84
C TYR A 34 -15.11 10.60 -8.03
N LYS A 35 -13.79 10.78 -8.09
CA LYS A 35 -13.16 11.51 -9.19
C LYS A 35 -13.32 10.79 -10.52
N GLN A 36 -13.25 9.45 -10.53
CA GLN A 36 -13.53 8.68 -11.74
C GLN A 36 -14.95 8.90 -12.23
N GLN A 37 -15.93 8.92 -11.35
CA GLN A 37 -17.33 9.19 -11.70
C GLN A 37 -17.53 10.59 -12.26
N ARG A 38 -16.67 11.53 -11.85
CA ARG A 38 -16.71 12.90 -12.35
C ARG A 38 -15.97 13.09 -13.68
N GLY A 39 -15.45 12.01 -14.26
CA GLY A 39 -14.80 12.04 -15.56
C GLY A 39 -13.31 12.35 -15.53
N PHE A 40 -12.68 12.35 -14.36
CA PHE A 40 -11.22 12.50 -14.26
C PHE A 40 -10.52 11.19 -14.62
N ASP A 41 -9.34 11.32 -15.20
CA ASP A 41 -8.42 10.22 -15.35
C ASP A 41 -7.60 10.13 -14.05
N VAL A 42 -7.87 9.11 -13.23
CA VAL A 42 -7.34 9.03 -11.86
C VAL A 42 -6.29 7.94 -11.75
N PHE A 43 -5.17 8.29 -11.12
CA PHE A 43 -4.12 7.33 -10.78
C PHE A 43 -4.00 7.25 -9.26
N PHE A 44 -4.09 6.04 -8.73
CA PHE A 44 -4.11 5.78 -7.29
C PHE A 44 -2.95 4.89 -6.91
N LEU A 45 -2.03 5.41 -6.09
CA LEU A 45 -0.85 4.71 -5.61
C LEU A 45 -0.94 4.48 -4.10
N THR A 46 -0.62 3.27 -3.68
CA THR A 46 -0.40 2.94 -2.26
C THR A 46 0.85 2.05 -2.17
N GLY A 47 1.23 1.66 -0.98
CA GLY A 47 2.38 0.77 -0.84
C GLY A 47 2.94 0.70 0.57
N THR A 48 4.14 0.12 0.67
CA THR A 48 4.83 -0.09 1.94
C THR A 48 6.22 0.53 1.91
N ASP A 49 6.63 1.10 3.04
CA ASP A 49 8.01 1.52 3.30
C ASP A 49 8.72 0.36 4.00
N GLU A 50 9.69 -0.23 3.31
CA GLU A 50 10.31 -1.49 3.72
C GLU A 50 11.76 -1.32 4.19
N HIS A 51 12.18 -0.09 4.45
CA HIS A 51 13.53 0.20 4.94
C HIS A 51 13.49 0.71 6.37
N GLY A 52 14.62 0.59 7.07
CA GLY A 52 14.82 1.17 8.38
C GLY A 52 15.15 0.17 9.47
N VAL A 53 15.72 0.68 10.55
CA VAL A 53 16.18 -0.11 11.70
C VAL A 53 15.03 -0.79 12.42
N ASN A 54 13.87 -0.13 12.50
CA ASN A 54 12.70 -0.68 13.17
C ASN A 54 12.18 -1.96 12.49
N ILE A 55 12.31 -2.04 11.16
CA ILE A 55 11.94 -3.24 10.41
C ILE A 55 12.90 -4.38 10.75
N GLN A 56 14.19 -4.09 10.82
CA GLN A 56 15.18 -5.08 11.21
C GLN A 56 14.91 -5.61 12.63
N ARG A 57 14.61 -4.72 13.57
CA ARG A 57 14.29 -5.10 14.95
C ARG A 57 13.02 -5.95 15.03
N ALA A 58 12.00 -5.60 14.27
CA ALA A 58 10.76 -6.37 14.23
C ALA A 58 10.99 -7.76 13.67
N ALA A 59 11.83 -7.89 12.63
CA ALA A 59 12.18 -9.18 12.04
C ALA A 59 12.94 -10.05 13.04
N GLU A 60 13.90 -9.47 13.75
CA GLU A 60 14.68 -10.19 14.77
C GLU A 60 13.79 -10.75 15.88
N LYS A 61 12.85 -9.94 16.37
CA LYS A 61 11.89 -10.38 17.40
C LYS A 61 11.01 -11.53 16.91
N ALA A 62 10.68 -11.54 15.63
CA ALA A 62 9.84 -12.59 15.05
C ALA A 62 10.65 -13.81 14.60
N GLY A 63 11.98 -13.78 14.73
CA GLY A 63 12.85 -14.86 14.27
C GLY A 63 12.92 -14.97 12.75
N LYS A 64 12.81 -13.85 12.05
CA LYS A 64 12.79 -13.79 10.58
C LYS A 64 13.87 -12.87 10.05
N THR A 65 14.20 -13.02 8.75
CA THR A 65 15.03 -12.03 8.08
C THR A 65 14.21 -10.78 7.79
N PRO A 66 14.83 -9.60 7.60
CA PRO A 66 14.09 -8.41 7.20
C PRO A 66 13.25 -8.61 5.94
N LYS A 67 13.78 -9.33 4.93
CA LYS A 67 13.03 -9.60 3.70
C LYS A 67 11.79 -10.46 3.97
N GLU A 68 11.90 -11.50 4.78
CA GLU A 68 10.75 -12.33 5.15
C GLU A 68 9.69 -11.51 5.88
N GLN A 69 10.11 -10.61 6.77
CA GLN A 69 9.21 -9.75 7.52
C GLN A 69 8.43 -8.80 6.59
N VAL A 70 9.13 -8.10 5.70
CA VAL A 70 8.46 -7.14 4.80
C VAL A 70 7.58 -7.85 3.77
N ASP A 71 8.00 -9.03 3.29
CA ASP A 71 7.17 -9.82 2.38
C ASP A 71 5.86 -10.23 3.06
N LEU A 72 5.94 -10.68 4.31
CA LEU A 72 4.75 -11.06 5.07
C LEU A 72 3.80 -9.87 5.25
N ILE A 73 4.32 -8.73 5.69
CA ILE A 73 3.51 -7.54 5.94
C ILE A 73 2.86 -7.03 4.65
N SER A 74 3.61 -6.96 3.55
CA SER A 74 3.07 -6.52 2.26
C SER A 74 1.96 -7.43 1.77
N ASN A 75 2.15 -8.75 1.88
CA ASN A 75 1.15 -9.71 1.45
C ASN A 75 -0.12 -9.64 2.32
N GLU A 76 0.02 -9.47 3.62
CA GLU A 76 -1.13 -9.33 4.52
C GLU A 76 -1.88 -8.03 4.24
N LEU A 77 -1.17 -6.95 3.95
CA LEU A 77 -1.80 -5.68 3.62
C LEU A 77 -2.59 -5.77 2.30
N LYS A 78 -1.99 -6.38 1.28
CA LYS A 78 -2.68 -6.62 0.00
C LYS A 78 -3.91 -7.48 0.17
N ARG A 79 -3.82 -8.52 1.00
CA ARG A 79 -4.94 -9.40 1.29
C ARG A 79 -6.07 -8.65 1.99
N MET A 80 -5.74 -7.84 2.99
CA MET A 80 -6.72 -7.02 3.67
C MET A 80 -7.43 -6.08 2.70
N PHE A 81 -6.68 -5.41 1.83
CA PHE A 81 -7.25 -4.51 0.83
C PHE A 81 -8.14 -5.27 -0.15
N SER A 82 -7.74 -6.46 -0.58
CA SER A 82 -8.56 -7.30 -1.47
C SER A 82 -9.87 -7.72 -0.81
N ASP A 83 -9.84 -8.08 0.47
CA ASP A 83 -11.03 -8.49 1.22
C ASP A 83 -12.07 -7.36 1.30
N PHE A 84 -11.64 -6.11 1.24
CA PHE A 84 -12.53 -4.93 1.29
C PHE A 84 -12.77 -4.30 -0.09
N GLY A 85 -12.37 -4.98 -1.16
CA GLY A 85 -12.62 -4.49 -2.52
C GLY A 85 -11.76 -3.31 -2.93
N LEU A 86 -10.59 -3.12 -2.31
CA LEU A 86 -9.70 -1.99 -2.57
C LEU A 86 -8.59 -2.32 -3.57
N ASP A 87 -8.51 -3.56 -4.05
CA ASP A 87 -7.49 -4.06 -4.97
C ASP A 87 -7.78 -3.65 -6.42
N PRO A 88 -6.79 -3.75 -7.33
CA PRO A 88 -6.99 -3.36 -8.73
C PRO A 88 -8.12 -4.11 -9.44
N ALA A 89 -8.31 -5.39 -9.13
CA ALA A 89 -9.36 -6.20 -9.75
C ALA A 89 -10.77 -5.68 -9.44
N ASN A 90 -10.93 -4.95 -8.34
CA ASN A 90 -12.21 -4.38 -7.90
C ASN A 90 -12.27 -2.86 -8.10
N GLY A 91 -11.37 -2.29 -8.91
CA GLY A 91 -11.36 -0.87 -9.21
C GLY A 91 -10.74 0.00 -8.13
N GLY A 92 -9.90 -0.56 -7.27
CA GLY A 92 -9.19 0.16 -6.22
C GLY A 92 -7.87 0.77 -6.69
N TYR A 93 -6.80 0.63 -5.90
CA TYR A 93 -5.52 1.22 -6.24
C TYR A 93 -4.98 0.67 -7.57
N ASP A 94 -4.18 1.49 -8.27
CA ASP A 94 -3.56 1.10 -9.54
C ASP A 94 -2.24 0.37 -9.30
N ILE A 95 -1.41 0.88 -8.40
CA ILE A 95 -0.11 0.31 -8.09
C ILE A 95 0.07 0.19 -6.58
N PHE A 96 0.61 -0.96 -6.16
CA PHE A 96 1.10 -1.16 -4.81
C PHE A 96 2.63 -1.15 -4.87
N MET A 97 3.22 -0.03 -4.46
CA MET A 97 4.68 0.15 -4.53
C MET A 97 5.33 -0.35 -3.25
N ARG A 98 6.40 -1.12 -3.43
CA ARG A 98 7.26 -1.55 -2.33
C ARG A 98 8.61 -0.85 -2.49
N THR A 99 9.12 -0.24 -1.43
CA THR A 99 10.38 0.50 -1.52
C THR A 99 11.60 -0.40 -1.80
N THR A 100 11.45 -1.73 -1.64
CA THR A 100 12.48 -2.70 -2.00
C THR A 100 12.42 -3.15 -3.46
N GLU A 101 11.40 -2.76 -4.23
CA GLU A 101 11.28 -3.18 -5.62
C GLU A 101 12.22 -2.41 -6.54
N PRO A 102 12.74 -3.08 -7.61
CA PRO A 102 13.72 -2.44 -8.49
C PRO A 102 13.26 -1.12 -9.10
N PHE A 103 12.00 -1.00 -9.50
CA PHE A 103 11.51 0.23 -10.12
C PHE A 103 11.55 1.42 -9.16
N HIS A 104 11.44 1.19 -7.85
CA HIS A 104 11.57 2.27 -6.86
C HIS A 104 12.97 2.89 -6.91
N TYR A 105 13.99 2.05 -7.05
CA TYR A 105 15.37 2.52 -7.12
C TYR A 105 15.72 3.20 -8.45
N GLN A 106 14.94 2.91 -9.49
CA GLN A 106 15.11 3.55 -10.80
C GLN A 106 14.41 4.90 -10.90
N GLY A 107 13.41 5.08 -10.08
CA GLY A 107 12.63 6.31 -10.03
C GLY A 107 13.29 7.38 -9.20
#